data_885b5376157ffd804ee0657c1a0173bc
#
_entry.id   885b5376157ffd804ee0657c1a0173bc
#
_cell.length_a   1.000
_cell.length_b   1.000
_cell.length_c   1.000
_cell.angle_alpha   90.00
_cell.angle_beta   90.00
_cell.angle_gamma   90.00
#
_symmetry.space_group_name_H-M   'P 1'
#
loop_
_entity.id
_entity.type
_entity.pdbx_description
1 polymer ?
#
loop_
_entity_poly.entity_id
_entity_poly.type
_entity_poly.pdbx_seq_one_letter_code
_entity_poly.pdbx_strand_id
1 'polypeptide(L)'
;MAKNEGIADVVVVGAGASGAAFTWSLAQAGINVVCLEQGGWVAEDAFPTSDADAQIHLQTDFHPDPGFRGLPADYPVNETETPIAPLMYNAVGGSLIHWGAHFPRFHPSDFRVKTLEGVAEDWPVTYEELEPYYDENDRMMGVSGLMGDPAYPEKPERPCPPLSIRKSGELLAKALDKLGWHWWASDTAVSSVAYDGRDPDMGGFLRSFASADLNYWPAALKGGARLEIHARVREILVDESGNATGVLYYQDGELKEQKAKVVVLACNGIGTARLLLNSTSAIFPNGLANSSGLVGKCLMHHPVGSVLGVFDEWLGTEGGGPRGSTMLSQEFYETNPDHDFIRGYELQILSYGNAPLAAALGGLMGQKVAWGEDHHDEFKQRFGHSVGIAIMSEDLPEEHNMVTLDSEMTDSDGIPAPKINYTVSENTAKMLEHGVARATEIMEAAGATKVFSSTLRRNAGWHLLGTARMGEDPETSVVDRWGRTHDVSNLFIIDGSIFTTSACVNPTPTIQALALRTADYLKGEGGQVIQ
;
A
#
# COMPACT_ATOMS: atom_id res chain seq x y z
N MET A 1 -26.70 25.43 13.35
CA MET A 1 -26.76 24.74 14.64
C MET A 1 -25.35 24.25 14.92
N ALA A 2 -24.68 24.77 15.96
CA ALA A 2 -23.40 24.26 16.40
C ALA A 2 -23.59 22.77 16.77
N LYS A 3 -22.98 21.89 15.99
CA LYS A 3 -22.95 20.46 16.34
C LYS A 3 -22.07 20.35 17.59
N ASN A 4 -22.61 19.71 18.62
CA ASN A 4 -21.95 19.40 19.87
C ASN A 4 -20.50 19.00 19.66
N GLU A 5 -19.59 19.60 20.38
CA GLU A 5 -18.26 19.09 20.72
C GLU A 5 -18.42 17.88 21.64
N GLY A 6 -19.25 16.92 21.22
CA GLY A 6 -19.67 15.76 21.98
C GLY A 6 -18.82 14.54 21.67
N ILE A 7 -19.03 13.48 22.43
CA ILE A 7 -18.45 12.16 22.22
C ILE A 7 -18.84 11.66 20.82
N ALA A 8 -17.86 11.32 19.99
CA ALA A 8 -18.11 10.65 18.71
C ALA A 8 -18.54 9.20 18.94
N ASP A 9 -19.35 8.61 18.06
CA ASP A 9 -19.55 7.17 18.10
C ASP A 9 -18.24 6.45 17.76
N VAL A 10 -17.55 6.95 16.72
CA VAL A 10 -16.27 6.39 16.28
C VAL A 10 -15.27 7.52 16.00
N VAL A 11 -14.05 7.41 16.53
CA VAL A 11 -12.91 8.20 16.05
C VAL A 11 -11.99 7.31 15.21
N VAL A 12 -11.63 7.77 14.03
CA VAL A 12 -10.70 7.09 13.11
C VAL A 12 -9.41 7.88 13.07
N VAL A 13 -8.27 7.21 13.23
CA VAL A 13 -6.95 7.83 13.15
C VAL A 13 -6.30 7.46 11.82
N GLY A 14 -6.15 8.45 10.93
CA GLY A 14 -5.60 8.31 9.58
C GLY A 14 -6.67 8.32 8.47
N ALA A 15 -6.49 9.22 7.50
CA ALA A 15 -7.40 9.45 6.37
C ALA A 15 -6.91 8.80 5.06
N GLY A 16 -6.08 7.74 5.16
CA GLY A 16 -5.55 7.00 4.02
C GLY A 16 -6.56 6.01 3.42
N ALA A 17 -6.07 4.97 2.76
CA ALA A 17 -6.86 3.97 2.03
C ALA A 17 -7.97 3.33 2.87
N SER A 18 -7.62 2.75 4.01
CA SER A 18 -8.57 2.05 4.89
C SER A 18 -9.45 3.01 5.68
N GLY A 19 -8.86 4.07 6.24
CA GLY A 19 -9.63 5.06 7.03
C GLY A 19 -10.72 5.75 6.22
N ALA A 20 -10.46 6.03 4.95
CA ALA A 20 -11.44 6.63 4.04
C ALA A 20 -12.59 5.66 3.71
N ALA A 21 -12.29 4.41 3.33
CA ALA A 21 -13.28 3.39 3.01
C ALA A 21 -14.17 3.07 4.21
N PHE A 22 -13.55 2.89 5.38
CA PHE A 22 -14.24 2.64 6.64
C PHE A 22 -15.16 3.80 7.05
N THR A 23 -14.60 5.04 7.04
CA THR A 23 -15.36 6.25 7.40
C THR A 23 -16.55 6.46 6.47
N TRP A 24 -16.36 6.26 5.15
CA TRP A 24 -17.44 6.31 4.19
C TRP A 24 -18.56 5.34 4.54
N SER A 25 -18.22 4.08 4.78
CA SER A 25 -19.19 3.01 5.04
C SER A 25 -20.04 3.31 6.29
N LEU A 26 -19.43 3.80 7.38
CA LEU A 26 -20.14 4.17 8.58
C LEU A 26 -20.99 5.45 8.42
N ALA A 27 -20.47 6.45 7.71
CA ALA A 27 -21.18 7.69 7.45
C ALA A 27 -22.46 7.48 6.62
N GLN A 28 -22.43 6.54 5.64
CA GLN A 28 -23.64 6.15 4.89
C GLN A 28 -24.72 5.54 5.80
N ALA A 29 -24.34 4.91 6.91
CA ALA A 29 -25.26 4.37 7.91
C ALA A 29 -25.70 5.41 8.96
N GLY A 30 -25.25 6.66 8.86
CA GLY A 30 -25.62 7.74 9.79
C GLY A 30 -24.88 7.70 11.13
N ILE A 31 -23.82 6.91 11.28
CA ILE A 31 -22.99 6.84 12.48
C ILE A 31 -22.14 8.12 12.56
N ASN A 32 -22.01 8.70 13.77
CA ASN A 32 -21.24 9.91 14.00
C ASN A 32 -19.73 9.59 14.04
N VAL A 33 -19.06 9.75 12.89
CA VAL A 33 -17.64 9.45 12.72
C VAL A 33 -16.81 10.73 12.64
N VAL A 34 -15.71 10.76 13.39
CA VAL A 34 -14.67 11.79 13.30
C VAL A 34 -13.37 11.13 12.86
N CYS A 35 -12.78 11.59 11.77
CA CYS A 35 -11.47 11.14 11.33
C CYS A 35 -10.43 12.24 11.59
N LEU A 36 -9.27 11.86 12.13
CA LEU A 36 -8.12 12.73 12.40
C LEU A 36 -6.98 12.37 11.45
N GLU A 37 -6.51 13.35 10.68
CA GLU A 37 -5.41 13.20 9.72
C GLU A 37 -4.31 14.22 10.05
N GLN A 38 -3.06 13.76 10.17
CA GLN A 38 -1.93 14.63 10.49
C GLN A 38 -1.53 15.56 9.34
N GLY A 39 -1.80 15.16 8.09
CA GLY A 39 -1.61 16.00 6.92
C GLY A 39 -2.83 16.82 6.55
N GLY A 40 -2.73 17.54 5.45
CA GLY A 40 -3.81 18.33 4.85
C GLY A 40 -4.30 17.72 3.54
N TRP A 41 -5.24 18.42 2.89
CA TRP A 41 -5.56 18.17 1.50
C TRP A 41 -4.40 18.59 0.60
N VAL A 42 -4.11 17.78 -0.40
CA VAL A 42 -3.21 18.19 -1.48
C VAL A 42 -4.02 19.01 -2.47
N ALA A 43 -3.61 20.27 -2.65
CA ALA A 43 -4.30 21.19 -3.56
C ALA A 43 -4.23 20.65 -5.01
N GLU A 44 -5.28 20.87 -5.80
CA GLU A 44 -5.36 20.34 -7.16
C GLU A 44 -4.27 20.93 -8.07
N ASP A 45 -3.88 22.17 -7.88
CA ASP A 45 -2.81 22.86 -8.58
C ASP A 45 -1.40 22.45 -8.12
N ALA A 46 -1.28 21.71 -7.01
CA ALA A 46 -0.02 21.10 -6.59
C ALA A 46 0.32 19.83 -7.38
N PHE A 47 -0.66 19.22 -8.08
CA PHE A 47 -0.39 18.06 -8.90
C PHE A 47 0.30 18.47 -10.21
N PRO A 48 1.30 17.69 -10.65
CA PRO A 48 2.01 17.98 -11.89
C PRO A 48 1.07 17.93 -13.10
N THR A 49 1.30 18.84 -14.04
CA THR A 49 0.49 19.00 -15.26
C THR A 49 1.13 18.35 -16.49
N SER A 50 2.36 17.86 -16.36
CA SER A 50 3.11 17.17 -17.42
C SER A 50 4.09 16.16 -16.83
N ASP A 51 4.61 15.26 -17.67
CA ASP A 51 5.63 14.29 -17.27
C ASP A 51 6.93 14.95 -16.78
N ALA A 52 7.36 16.02 -17.42
CA ALA A 52 8.55 16.75 -17.01
C ALA A 52 8.35 17.42 -15.65
N ASP A 53 7.18 18.00 -15.42
CA ASP A 53 6.78 18.64 -14.18
C ASP A 53 6.70 17.59 -13.05
N ALA A 54 6.09 16.46 -13.31
CA ALA A 54 6.01 15.34 -12.36
C ALA A 54 7.38 14.84 -11.89
N GLN A 55 8.35 14.74 -12.79
CA GLN A 55 9.70 14.31 -12.44
C GLN A 55 10.43 15.32 -11.54
N ILE A 56 10.15 16.60 -11.71
CA ILE A 56 10.68 17.68 -10.86
C ILE A 56 10.00 17.61 -9.48
N HIS A 57 8.68 17.47 -9.44
CA HIS A 57 7.92 17.37 -8.19
C HIS A 57 8.34 16.18 -7.33
N LEU A 58 8.70 15.04 -7.94
CA LEU A 58 9.26 13.88 -7.22
C LEU A 58 10.64 14.13 -6.60
N GLN A 59 11.26 15.29 -6.84
CA GLN A 59 12.51 15.71 -6.19
C GLN A 59 12.27 16.76 -5.09
N THR A 60 11.03 17.02 -4.73
CA THR A 60 10.61 18.07 -3.77
C THR A 60 9.63 17.50 -2.73
N ASP A 61 8.68 18.30 -2.29
CA ASP A 61 7.62 17.97 -1.33
C ASP A 61 6.62 16.89 -1.79
N PHE A 62 6.68 16.51 -3.05
CA PHE A 62 6.01 15.30 -3.58
C PHE A 62 6.87 14.02 -3.52
N HIS A 63 8.06 14.06 -2.93
CA HIS A 63 8.87 12.86 -2.77
C HIS A 63 8.17 11.87 -1.81
N PRO A 64 8.12 10.56 -2.12
CA PRO A 64 7.39 9.59 -1.29
C PRO A 64 8.09 9.26 0.05
N ASP A 65 9.38 9.53 0.17
CA ASP A 65 10.15 9.35 1.40
C ASP A 65 9.93 10.55 2.34
N PRO A 66 9.34 10.35 3.53
CA PRO A 66 9.10 11.42 4.49
C PRO A 66 10.39 12.04 5.02
N GLY A 67 11.48 11.28 5.11
CA GLY A 67 12.79 11.76 5.53
C GLY A 67 13.44 12.70 4.52
N PHE A 68 13.19 12.49 3.23
CA PHE A 68 13.60 13.40 2.15
C PHE A 68 12.69 14.64 2.09
N ARG A 69 11.38 14.45 2.17
CA ARG A 69 10.38 15.52 2.03
C ARG A 69 10.40 16.51 3.21
N GLY A 70 10.45 16.01 4.45
CA GLY A 70 10.60 16.81 5.67
C GLY A 70 9.49 17.84 5.91
N LEU A 71 8.26 17.56 5.48
CA LEU A 71 7.12 18.45 5.73
C LEU A 71 6.67 18.41 7.20
N PRO A 72 6.01 19.45 7.73
CA PRO A 72 5.48 19.46 9.09
C PRO A 72 4.49 18.32 9.39
N ALA A 73 3.78 17.80 8.37
CA ALA A 73 2.91 16.65 8.48
C ALA A 73 3.67 15.32 8.63
N ASP A 74 4.95 15.30 8.27
CA ASP A 74 5.78 14.10 8.35
C ASP A 74 6.37 13.91 9.75
N TYR A 75 6.78 12.70 10.01
CA TYR A 75 7.62 12.36 11.15
C TYR A 75 8.87 11.64 10.65
N PRO A 76 10.02 11.83 11.31
CA PRO A 76 11.22 11.13 10.93
C PRO A 76 11.10 9.64 11.19
N VAL A 77 11.78 8.83 10.39
CA VAL A 77 11.88 7.38 10.57
C VAL A 77 13.36 7.02 10.69
N ASN A 78 13.72 6.31 11.75
CA ASN A 78 15.07 5.75 11.84
C ASN A 78 15.14 4.47 11.00
N GLU A 79 15.75 4.56 9.83
CA GLU A 79 15.91 3.48 8.85
C GLU A 79 17.33 2.96 8.73
N THR A 80 18.17 3.17 9.75
CA THR A 80 19.59 2.78 9.73
C THR A 80 19.78 1.26 9.70
N GLU A 81 18.81 0.49 10.18
CA GLU A 81 18.83 -0.97 10.28
C GLU A 81 17.93 -1.65 9.25
N THR A 82 17.71 -1.03 8.07
CA THR A 82 16.89 -1.60 7.01
C THR A 82 17.49 -1.37 5.61
N PRO A 83 17.52 -2.39 4.73
CA PRO A 83 17.93 -2.23 3.34
C PRO A 83 16.83 -1.59 2.46
N ILE A 84 15.57 -1.55 2.94
CA ILE A 84 14.41 -0.99 2.24
C ILE A 84 13.94 0.25 2.99
N ALA A 85 13.91 1.40 2.31
CA ALA A 85 13.39 2.63 2.85
C ALA A 85 11.84 2.58 2.92
N PRO A 86 11.23 2.82 4.09
CA PRO A 86 9.77 2.89 4.18
C PRO A 86 9.27 4.17 3.51
N LEU A 87 8.27 4.01 2.65
CA LEU A 87 7.70 5.10 1.88
C LEU A 87 6.24 5.33 2.30
N MET A 88 5.89 6.58 2.60
CA MET A 88 4.54 6.96 3.00
C MET A 88 4.27 8.43 2.69
N TYR A 89 3.00 8.78 2.52
CA TYR A 89 2.59 10.15 2.30
C TYR A 89 1.49 10.56 3.28
N ASN A 90 1.76 11.59 4.09
CA ASN A 90 0.87 12.06 5.14
C ASN A 90 -0.03 13.18 4.60
N ALA A 91 -1.21 12.81 4.14
CA ALA A 91 -2.22 13.70 3.59
C ALA A 91 -3.59 13.01 3.62
N VAL A 92 -4.66 13.76 3.39
CA VAL A 92 -5.97 13.19 3.07
C VAL A 92 -5.84 12.35 1.80
N GLY A 93 -6.18 11.07 1.87
CA GLY A 93 -5.92 10.09 0.82
C GLY A 93 -4.68 9.23 1.07
N GLY A 94 -3.78 9.65 1.96
CA GLY A 94 -2.58 8.91 2.33
C GLY A 94 -1.66 8.64 1.14
N SER A 95 -0.95 7.51 1.17
CA SER A 95 -0.02 7.13 0.09
C SER A 95 -0.68 6.91 -1.28
N LEU A 96 -2.02 6.83 -1.36
CA LEU A 96 -2.74 6.76 -2.65
C LEU A 96 -2.60 8.04 -3.49
N ILE A 97 -2.09 9.12 -2.92
CA ILE A 97 -1.72 10.34 -3.67
C ILE A 97 -0.60 10.04 -4.70
N HIS A 98 0.28 9.07 -4.38
CA HIS A 98 1.47 8.74 -5.18
C HIS A 98 1.50 7.35 -5.78
N TRP A 99 0.50 6.53 -5.48
CA TRP A 99 0.54 5.11 -5.83
C TRP A 99 0.49 4.83 -7.34
N GLY A 100 0.85 3.60 -7.70
CA GLY A 100 0.78 3.12 -9.09
C GLY A 100 -0.62 2.67 -9.51
N ALA A 101 -1.60 2.67 -8.62
CA ALA A 101 -2.98 2.24 -8.85
C ALA A 101 -3.14 0.78 -9.33
N HIS A 102 -2.11 -0.05 -9.21
CA HIS A 102 -2.22 -1.49 -9.44
C HIS A 102 -3.13 -2.11 -8.38
N PHE A 103 -4.17 -2.88 -8.81
CA PHE A 103 -5.30 -3.21 -7.93
C PHE A 103 -5.70 -4.70 -7.94
N PRO A 104 -4.73 -5.63 -7.86
CA PRO A 104 -5.01 -7.06 -7.82
C PRO A 104 -5.62 -7.47 -6.49
N ARG A 105 -6.44 -8.52 -6.49
CA ARG A 105 -6.89 -9.19 -5.27
C ARG A 105 -5.85 -10.22 -4.82
N PHE A 106 -5.87 -10.59 -3.56
CA PHE A 106 -5.15 -11.76 -3.07
C PHE A 106 -5.74 -13.05 -3.66
N HIS A 107 -4.94 -14.09 -3.80
CA HIS A 107 -5.42 -15.43 -4.14
C HIS A 107 -6.03 -16.13 -2.91
N PRO A 108 -6.93 -17.10 -3.09
CA PRO A 108 -7.43 -17.91 -1.97
C PRO A 108 -6.31 -18.61 -1.17
N SER A 109 -5.21 -18.99 -1.82
CA SER A 109 -4.03 -19.61 -1.20
C SER A 109 -3.33 -18.68 -0.19
N ASP A 110 -3.36 -17.36 -0.40
CA ASP A 110 -2.72 -16.37 0.48
C ASP A 110 -3.32 -16.35 1.89
N PHE A 111 -4.57 -16.78 2.02
CA PHE A 111 -5.26 -16.88 3.30
C PHE A 111 -4.98 -18.18 4.06
N ARG A 112 -4.23 -19.13 3.44
CA ARG A 112 -4.03 -20.50 3.94
C ARG A 112 -2.56 -20.92 3.95
N VAL A 113 -1.65 -19.98 4.13
CA VAL A 113 -0.20 -20.21 3.99
C VAL A 113 0.30 -21.25 4.98
N LYS A 114 -0.13 -21.23 6.26
CA LYS A 114 0.25 -22.25 7.24
C LYS A 114 -0.25 -23.64 6.86
N THR A 115 -1.50 -23.73 6.45
CA THR A 115 -2.11 -25.00 6.04
C THR A 115 -1.44 -25.59 4.81
N LEU A 116 -1.07 -24.75 3.83
CA LEU A 116 -0.52 -25.19 2.55
C LEU A 116 1.00 -25.43 2.61
N GLU A 117 1.73 -24.55 3.31
CA GLU A 117 3.18 -24.47 3.24
C GLU A 117 3.87 -24.81 4.59
N GLY A 118 3.13 -24.87 5.68
CA GLY A 118 3.67 -25.15 7.01
C GLY A 118 4.44 -23.99 7.64
N VAL A 119 4.38 -22.80 7.07
CA VAL A 119 5.05 -21.56 7.58
C VAL A 119 4.02 -20.46 7.84
N ALA A 120 4.41 -19.44 8.59
CA ALA A 120 3.54 -18.33 8.97
C ALA A 120 2.27 -18.79 9.71
N GLU A 121 1.14 -18.08 9.50
CA GLU A 121 -0.17 -18.44 10.04
C GLU A 121 -1.23 -18.35 8.95
N ASP A 122 -2.34 -19.09 9.10
CA ASP A 122 -3.52 -18.89 8.27
C ASP A 122 -4.24 -17.60 8.71
N TRP A 123 -4.83 -16.91 7.75
CA TRP A 123 -5.71 -15.80 8.07
C TRP A 123 -7.01 -16.32 8.72
N PRO A 124 -7.57 -15.61 9.72
CA PRO A 124 -8.86 -15.98 10.31
C PRO A 124 -10.05 -15.61 9.43
N VAL A 125 -9.79 -15.20 8.20
CA VAL A 125 -10.77 -14.85 7.14
C VAL A 125 -10.41 -15.58 5.86
N THR A 126 -11.40 -15.80 4.98
CA THR A 126 -11.18 -16.45 3.69
C THR A 126 -11.37 -15.46 2.53
N TYR A 127 -10.95 -15.86 1.33
CA TYR A 127 -11.18 -15.08 0.11
C TYR A 127 -12.68 -14.84 -0.11
N GLU A 128 -13.51 -15.88 0.05
CA GLU A 128 -14.95 -15.83 -0.19
C GLU A 128 -15.66 -14.87 0.79
N GLU A 129 -15.17 -14.75 2.00
CA GLU A 129 -15.69 -13.77 2.97
C GLU A 129 -15.33 -12.33 2.57
N LEU A 130 -14.22 -12.12 1.87
CA LEU A 130 -13.79 -10.80 1.40
C LEU A 130 -14.31 -10.45 0.01
N GLU A 131 -14.71 -11.41 -0.78
CA GLU A 131 -15.13 -11.21 -2.17
C GLU A 131 -16.22 -10.14 -2.35
N PRO A 132 -17.30 -10.07 -1.55
CA PRO A 132 -18.30 -9.01 -1.66
C PRO A 132 -17.72 -7.60 -1.43
N TYR A 133 -16.73 -7.48 -0.53
CA TYR A 133 -16.07 -6.22 -0.21
C TYR A 133 -15.03 -5.83 -1.27
N TYR A 134 -14.37 -6.80 -1.89
CA TYR A 134 -13.57 -6.56 -3.09
C TYR A 134 -14.45 -6.01 -4.22
N ASP A 135 -15.62 -6.59 -4.46
CA ASP A 135 -16.55 -6.15 -5.50
C ASP A 135 -17.09 -4.74 -5.25
N GLU A 136 -17.40 -4.41 -3.99
CA GLU A 136 -17.80 -3.06 -3.60
C GLU A 136 -16.68 -2.05 -3.80
N ASN A 137 -15.47 -2.42 -3.39
CA ASN A 137 -14.29 -1.59 -3.54
C ASN A 137 -13.91 -1.36 -5.01
N ASP A 138 -13.97 -2.40 -5.85
CA ASP A 138 -13.73 -2.27 -7.30
C ASP A 138 -14.68 -1.25 -7.94
N ARG A 139 -15.96 -1.26 -7.54
CA ARG A 139 -16.94 -0.26 -8.00
C ARG A 139 -16.64 1.15 -7.52
N MET A 140 -16.27 1.29 -6.23
CA MET A 140 -15.93 2.60 -5.65
C MET A 140 -14.67 3.19 -6.27
N MET A 141 -13.68 2.35 -6.54
CA MET A 141 -12.39 2.77 -7.12
C MET A 141 -12.40 2.81 -8.65
N GLY A 142 -13.51 2.43 -9.30
CA GLY A 142 -13.65 2.48 -10.76
C GLY A 142 -12.61 1.62 -11.49
N VAL A 143 -12.40 0.40 -11.01
CA VAL A 143 -11.32 -0.49 -11.47
C VAL A 143 -11.50 -0.88 -12.93
N SER A 144 -10.43 -0.74 -13.72
CA SER A 144 -10.31 -1.27 -15.07
C SER A 144 -9.65 -2.65 -15.04
N GLY A 145 -10.12 -3.58 -15.83
CA GLY A 145 -9.54 -4.92 -15.89
C GLY A 145 -10.22 -5.83 -16.90
N LEU A 146 -9.68 -7.02 -17.07
CA LEU A 146 -10.16 -8.06 -17.96
C LEU A 146 -10.60 -9.28 -17.16
N MET A 147 -11.82 -9.76 -17.41
CA MET A 147 -12.32 -11.00 -16.80
C MET A 147 -11.66 -12.24 -17.40
N GLY A 148 -11.78 -13.35 -16.67
CA GLY A 148 -11.37 -14.68 -17.17
C GLY A 148 -9.89 -15.00 -16.97
N ASP A 149 -9.18 -14.26 -16.13
CA ASP A 149 -7.82 -14.61 -15.71
C ASP A 149 -7.83 -15.97 -15.01
N PRO A 150 -7.15 -17.00 -15.58
CA PRO A 150 -7.13 -18.34 -15.00
C PRO A 150 -6.41 -18.44 -13.65
N ALA A 151 -5.62 -17.43 -13.28
CA ALA A 151 -4.91 -17.39 -12.00
C ALA A 151 -5.85 -17.04 -10.82
N TYR A 152 -7.05 -16.53 -11.10
CA TYR A 152 -8.02 -16.14 -10.08
C TYR A 152 -9.30 -16.97 -10.13
N PRO A 153 -10.07 -17.04 -9.03
CA PRO A 153 -11.49 -17.40 -9.09
C PRO A 153 -12.25 -16.49 -10.07
N GLU A 154 -13.40 -16.96 -10.56
CA GLU A 154 -14.24 -16.15 -11.42
C GLU A 154 -14.65 -14.85 -10.72
N LYS A 155 -14.31 -13.72 -11.33
CA LYS A 155 -14.62 -12.37 -10.82
C LYS A 155 -15.73 -11.73 -11.67
N PRO A 156 -16.59 -10.87 -11.08
CA PRO A 156 -17.58 -10.13 -11.87
C PRO A 156 -16.91 -9.16 -12.86
N GLU A 157 -17.70 -8.69 -13.84
CA GLU A 157 -17.24 -7.68 -14.79
C GLU A 157 -16.70 -6.45 -14.07
N ARG A 158 -15.54 -5.97 -14.53
CA ARG A 158 -14.90 -4.78 -13.96
C ARG A 158 -15.72 -3.53 -14.31
N PRO A 159 -15.73 -2.50 -13.44
CA PRO A 159 -16.40 -1.22 -13.73
C PRO A 159 -15.99 -0.59 -15.06
N CYS A 160 -14.71 -0.74 -15.44
CA CYS A 160 -14.16 -0.24 -16.69
C CYS A 160 -13.44 -1.34 -17.48
N PRO A 161 -13.43 -1.26 -18.83
CA PRO A 161 -12.64 -2.15 -19.68
C PRO A 161 -11.15 -2.13 -19.30
N PRO A 162 -10.35 -3.14 -19.69
CA PRO A 162 -8.92 -3.14 -19.40
C PRO A 162 -8.21 -1.97 -20.08
N LEU A 163 -7.15 -1.48 -19.45
CA LEU A 163 -6.22 -0.54 -20.07
C LEU A 163 -5.48 -1.20 -21.22
N SER A 164 -5.07 -0.40 -22.21
CA SER A 164 -4.21 -0.88 -23.28
C SER A 164 -2.86 -1.33 -22.74
N ILE A 165 -2.41 -2.54 -23.09
CA ILE A 165 -1.07 -3.03 -22.75
C ILE A 165 0.01 -2.35 -23.61
N ARG A 166 -0.37 -1.57 -24.59
CA ARG A 166 0.51 -0.84 -25.52
C ARG A 166 1.50 -1.73 -26.27
N LYS A 167 2.29 -1.13 -27.16
CA LYS A 167 3.30 -1.84 -27.96
C LYS A 167 4.33 -2.58 -27.10
N SER A 168 4.78 -1.98 -26.01
CA SER A 168 5.71 -2.62 -25.07
C SER A 168 5.12 -3.87 -24.42
N GLY A 169 3.88 -3.81 -23.97
CA GLY A 169 3.17 -4.97 -23.42
C GLY A 169 2.90 -6.04 -24.50
N GLU A 170 2.50 -5.66 -25.73
CA GLU A 170 2.32 -6.61 -26.84
C GLU A 170 3.61 -7.36 -27.19
N LEU A 171 4.76 -6.68 -27.11
CA LEU A 171 6.07 -7.28 -27.33
C LEU A 171 6.37 -8.35 -26.26
N LEU A 172 6.15 -8.02 -24.98
CA LEU A 172 6.40 -8.95 -23.87
C LEU A 172 5.35 -10.06 -23.79
N ALA A 173 4.08 -9.80 -24.16
CA ALA A 173 3.05 -10.82 -24.26
C ALA A 173 3.44 -11.93 -25.25
N LYS A 174 3.96 -11.57 -26.44
CA LYS A 174 4.47 -12.52 -27.41
C LYS A 174 5.66 -13.34 -26.88
N ALA A 175 6.50 -12.73 -26.04
CA ALA A 175 7.61 -13.44 -25.42
C ALA A 175 7.11 -14.43 -24.36
N LEU A 176 6.14 -14.04 -23.54
CA LEU A 176 5.49 -14.91 -22.57
C LEU A 176 4.75 -16.08 -23.24
N ASP A 177 4.00 -15.82 -24.33
CA ASP A 177 3.38 -16.87 -25.14
C ASP A 177 4.41 -17.87 -25.70
N LYS A 178 5.58 -17.37 -26.16
CA LYS A 178 6.67 -18.22 -26.66
C LYS A 178 7.28 -19.09 -25.56
N LEU A 179 7.34 -18.59 -24.33
CA LEU A 179 7.82 -19.33 -23.16
C LEU A 179 6.74 -20.27 -22.58
N GLY A 180 5.49 -20.11 -22.99
CA GLY A 180 4.35 -20.85 -22.45
C GLY A 180 3.93 -20.38 -21.04
N TRP A 181 4.24 -19.14 -20.69
CA TRP A 181 3.99 -18.56 -19.38
C TRP A 181 2.74 -17.70 -19.35
N HIS A 182 2.08 -17.69 -18.19
CA HIS A 182 0.90 -16.87 -17.91
C HIS A 182 1.19 -15.37 -18.11
N TRP A 183 0.22 -14.66 -18.65
CA TRP A 183 0.11 -13.21 -18.60
C TRP A 183 -1.34 -12.75 -18.73
N TRP A 184 -1.65 -11.61 -18.15
CA TRP A 184 -2.99 -11.03 -18.21
C TRP A 184 -2.94 -9.49 -18.16
N ALA A 185 -4.05 -8.84 -18.61
CA ALA A 185 -4.24 -7.40 -18.41
C ALA A 185 -4.49 -7.14 -16.91
N SER A 186 -3.70 -6.23 -16.32
CA SER A 186 -3.79 -5.95 -14.88
C SER A 186 -5.13 -5.31 -14.49
N ASP A 187 -5.67 -5.69 -13.33
CA ASP A 187 -6.66 -4.90 -12.62
C ASP A 187 -5.98 -3.61 -12.10
N THR A 188 -6.53 -2.44 -12.43
CA THR A 188 -5.98 -1.14 -12.04
C THR A 188 -7.07 -0.17 -11.62
N ALA A 189 -6.81 0.62 -10.58
CA ALA A 189 -7.71 1.70 -10.17
C ALA A 189 -7.46 2.98 -11.00
N VAL A 190 -7.47 2.81 -12.32
CA VAL A 190 -7.38 3.87 -13.34
C VAL A 190 -8.55 3.70 -14.28
N SER A 191 -9.35 4.73 -14.49
CA SER A 191 -10.45 4.63 -15.46
C SER A 191 -9.87 4.53 -16.87
N SER A 192 -10.22 3.47 -17.60
CA SER A 192 -9.90 3.31 -19.03
C SER A 192 -10.84 4.09 -19.94
N VAL A 193 -11.86 4.73 -19.36
CA VAL A 193 -12.81 5.60 -20.06
C VAL A 193 -12.55 7.03 -19.63
N ALA A 194 -12.36 7.93 -20.60
CA ALA A 194 -12.18 9.35 -20.31
C ALA A 194 -13.40 9.91 -19.56
N TYR A 195 -13.17 10.63 -18.49
CA TYR A 195 -14.20 11.28 -17.69
C TYR A 195 -13.72 12.64 -17.17
N ASP A 196 -14.62 13.58 -17.10
CA ASP A 196 -14.41 14.92 -16.51
C ASP A 196 -13.11 15.62 -17.01
N GLY A 197 -12.83 15.48 -18.31
CA GLY A 197 -11.62 16.04 -18.95
C GLY A 197 -10.33 15.28 -18.65
N ARG A 198 -10.40 14.14 -17.98
CA ARG A 198 -9.26 13.25 -17.66
C ARG A 198 -9.23 12.10 -18.64
N ASP A 199 -8.11 11.98 -19.34
CA ASP A 199 -7.86 10.93 -20.32
C ASP A 199 -6.77 9.99 -19.78
N PRO A 200 -7.02 8.68 -19.69
CA PRO A 200 -6.04 7.71 -19.22
C PRO A 200 -4.75 7.70 -20.06
N ASP A 201 -4.84 8.08 -21.32
CA ASP A 201 -3.68 8.14 -22.23
C ASP A 201 -2.82 9.40 -22.05
N MET A 202 -3.35 10.43 -21.38
CA MET A 202 -2.64 11.69 -21.10
C MET A 202 -1.68 11.64 -19.90
N GLY A 203 -1.43 10.46 -19.38
CA GLY A 203 -0.50 10.23 -18.28
C GLY A 203 -1.14 10.31 -16.88
N GLY A 204 -0.68 9.43 -16.01
CA GLY A 204 -1.14 9.32 -14.62
C GLY A 204 -0.84 10.56 -13.76
N PHE A 205 -0.22 11.59 -14.33
CA PHE A 205 0.07 12.85 -13.65
C PHE A 205 -1.14 13.78 -13.56
N LEU A 206 -2.12 13.63 -14.44
CA LEU A 206 -3.34 14.42 -14.43
C LEU A 206 -4.46 13.82 -13.55
N ARG A 207 -4.08 13.02 -12.53
CA ARG A 207 -5.03 12.37 -11.61
C ARG A 207 -6.10 11.53 -12.33
N SER A 208 -5.71 10.79 -13.37
CA SER A 208 -6.57 9.81 -14.02
C SER A 208 -6.78 8.53 -13.19
N PHE A 209 -6.01 8.37 -12.11
CA PHE A 209 -6.13 7.26 -11.17
C PHE A 209 -7.06 7.59 -10.02
N ALA A 210 -7.79 6.57 -9.56
CA ALA A 210 -8.59 6.67 -8.35
C ALA A 210 -7.70 6.77 -7.10
N SER A 211 -8.18 7.46 -6.11
CA SER A 211 -7.54 7.58 -4.80
C SER A 211 -8.57 7.87 -3.72
N ALA A 212 -8.21 7.67 -2.47
CA ALA A 212 -9.18 7.80 -1.38
C ALA A 212 -9.73 9.23 -1.24
N ASP A 213 -8.92 10.25 -1.51
CA ASP A 213 -9.34 11.66 -1.49
C ASP A 213 -10.32 12.01 -2.61
N LEU A 214 -10.28 11.29 -3.75
CA LEU A 214 -11.20 11.47 -4.88
C LEU A 214 -12.46 10.63 -4.79
N ASN A 215 -12.34 9.37 -4.36
CA ASN A 215 -13.41 8.39 -4.48
C ASN A 215 -14.21 8.22 -3.18
N TYR A 216 -13.53 8.14 -2.04
CA TYR A 216 -14.18 7.87 -0.75
C TYR A 216 -14.50 9.13 0.05
N TRP A 217 -13.54 10.06 0.20
CA TRP A 217 -13.71 11.22 1.07
C TRP A 217 -14.86 12.16 0.68
N PRO A 218 -15.09 12.51 -0.60
CA PRO A 218 -16.23 13.36 -0.95
C PRO A 218 -17.57 12.73 -0.57
N ALA A 219 -17.70 11.41 -0.74
CA ALA A 219 -18.91 10.69 -0.37
C ALA A 219 -19.07 10.53 1.16
N ALA A 220 -17.97 10.32 1.90
CA ALA A 220 -17.96 10.26 3.35
C ALA A 220 -18.39 11.59 3.99
N LEU A 221 -17.84 12.71 3.51
CA LEU A 221 -18.20 14.06 3.98
C LEU A 221 -19.66 14.39 3.66
N LYS A 222 -20.12 14.03 2.46
CA LYS A 222 -21.55 14.18 2.09
C LYS A 222 -22.46 13.34 2.98
N GLY A 223 -22.00 12.16 3.43
CA GLY A 223 -22.67 11.28 4.38
C GLY A 223 -22.68 11.81 5.82
N GLY A 224 -21.96 12.89 6.10
CA GLY A 224 -21.94 13.55 7.41
C GLY A 224 -20.73 13.20 8.29
N ALA A 225 -19.74 12.48 7.77
CA ALA A 225 -18.46 12.30 8.45
C ALA A 225 -17.77 13.64 8.69
N ARG A 226 -17.03 13.76 9.80
CA ARG A 226 -16.18 14.91 10.11
C ARG A 226 -14.73 14.50 9.90
N LEU A 227 -13.98 15.31 9.17
CA LEU A 227 -12.53 15.16 8.94
C LEU A 227 -11.80 16.36 9.52
N GLU A 228 -10.94 16.11 10.49
CA GLU A 228 -10.02 17.08 11.08
C GLU A 228 -8.64 16.87 10.47
N ILE A 229 -8.14 17.87 9.76
CA ILE A 229 -6.81 17.86 9.15
C ILE A 229 -5.79 18.56 10.03
N HIS A 230 -4.49 18.31 9.77
CA HIS A 230 -3.39 18.79 10.61
C HIS A 230 -3.54 18.37 12.07
N ALA A 231 -4.18 17.22 12.30
CA ALA A 231 -4.50 16.64 13.60
C ALA A 231 -3.64 15.39 13.83
N ARG A 232 -2.47 15.56 14.46
CA ARG A 232 -1.53 14.48 14.75
C ARG A 232 -1.87 13.82 16.07
N VAL A 233 -2.37 12.58 16.01
CA VAL A 233 -2.66 11.81 17.23
C VAL A 233 -1.36 11.40 17.91
N ARG A 234 -1.28 11.72 19.20
CA ARG A 234 -0.18 11.43 20.10
C ARG A 234 -0.35 10.09 20.81
N GLU A 235 -1.53 9.88 21.39
CA GLU A 235 -1.82 8.68 22.21
C GLU A 235 -3.31 8.39 22.26
N ILE A 236 -3.64 7.14 22.57
CA ILE A 236 -5.00 6.64 22.80
C ILE A 236 -5.22 6.66 24.31
N LEU A 237 -6.34 7.24 24.73
CA LEU A 237 -6.75 7.30 26.14
C LEU A 237 -7.55 6.06 26.52
N VAL A 238 -7.29 5.54 27.72
CA VAL A 238 -8.03 4.40 28.30
C VAL A 238 -8.54 4.73 29.70
N ASP A 239 -9.68 4.15 30.06
CA ASP A 239 -10.23 4.23 31.41
C ASP A 239 -9.59 3.19 32.36
N GLU A 240 -10.01 3.21 33.62
CA GLU A 240 -9.54 2.26 34.64
C GLU A 240 -9.91 0.80 34.36
N SER A 241 -10.88 0.56 33.48
CA SER A 241 -11.29 -0.77 33.04
C SER A 241 -10.54 -1.26 31.81
N GLY A 242 -9.66 -0.41 31.22
CA GLY A 242 -8.88 -0.70 30.03
C GLY A 242 -9.60 -0.45 28.71
N ASN A 243 -10.79 0.18 28.72
CA ASN A 243 -11.48 0.54 27.48
C ASN A 243 -10.94 1.87 26.93
N ALA A 244 -10.88 1.99 25.60
CA ALA A 244 -10.53 3.24 24.94
C ALA A 244 -11.64 4.29 25.16
N THR A 245 -11.25 5.53 25.48
CA THR A 245 -12.19 6.65 25.73
C THR A 245 -12.07 7.76 24.70
N GLY A 246 -11.04 7.72 23.85
CA GLY A 246 -10.73 8.71 22.84
C GLY A 246 -9.24 8.80 22.57
N VAL A 247 -8.84 9.93 22.00
CA VAL A 247 -7.44 10.18 21.64
C VAL A 247 -7.01 11.59 22.01
N LEU A 248 -5.72 11.76 22.33
CA LEU A 248 -5.06 13.07 22.40
C LEU A 248 -4.34 13.34 21.08
N TYR A 249 -4.44 14.55 20.58
CA TYR A 249 -3.82 14.96 19.33
C TYR A 249 -3.35 16.41 19.35
N TYR A 250 -2.31 16.69 18.60
CA TYR A 250 -1.85 18.06 18.33
C TYR A 250 -2.54 18.61 17.09
N GLN A 251 -3.02 19.85 17.19
CA GLN A 251 -3.53 20.62 16.06
C GLN A 251 -3.26 22.10 16.33
N ASP A 252 -2.65 22.80 15.35
CA ASP A 252 -2.25 24.20 15.47
C ASP A 252 -1.33 24.51 16.68
N GLY A 253 -0.48 23.54 17.07
CA GLY A 253 0.41 23.62 18.22
C GLY A 253 -0.26 23.41 19.58
N GLU A 254 -1.57 23.12 19.60
CA GLU A 254 -2.33 22.85 20.82
C GLU A 254 -2.62 21.37 20.98
N LEU A 255 -2.53 20.88 22.23
CA LEU A 255 -2.95 19.52 22.58
C LEU A 255 -4.45 19.51 22.82
N LYS A 256 -5.18 18.72 22.05
CA LYS A 256 -6.64 18.57 22.07
C LYS A 256 -7.04 17.12 22.36
N GLU A 257 -8.29 16.95 22.81
CA GLU A 257 -8.88 15.62 23.07
C GLU A 257 -10.09 15.41 22.16
N GLN A 258 -10.18 14.25 21.50
CA GLN A 258 -11.40 13.77 20.85
C GLN A 258 -11.91 12.53 21.61
N LYS A 259 -13.02 12.68 22.32
CA LYS A 259 -13.71 11.56 22.98
C LYS A 259 -14.49 10.73 21.97
N ALA A 260 -14.48 9.41 22.18
CA ALA A 260 -15.23 8.48 21.35
C ALA A 260 -15.62 7.22 22.12
N LYS A 261 -16.68 6.54 21.67
CA LYS A 261 -17.06 5.22 22.16
C LYS A 261 -16.17 4.12 21.58
N VAL A 262 -15.73 4.28 20.35
CA VAL A 262 -14.84 3.36 19.62
C VAL A 262 -13.68 4.13 19.02
N VAL A 263 -12.48 3.58 19.12
CA VAL A 263 -11.26 4.09 18.48
C VAL A 263 -10.82 3.12 17.38
N VAL A 264 -10.49 3.65 16.20
CA VAL A 264 -10.08 2.87 15.03
C VAL A 264 -8.77 3.41 14.46
N LEU A 265 -7.78 2.54 14.29
CA LEU A 265 -6.47 2.89 13.75
C LEU A 265 -6.37 2.53 12.27
N ALA A 266 -5.89 3.49 11.47
CA ALA A 266 -5.69 3.41 10.04
C ALA A 266 -4.39 4.12 9.61
N CYS A 267 -3.32 3.95 10.43
CA CYS A 267 -2.08 4.73 10.35
C CYS A 267 -0.97 4.03 9.56
N ASN A 268 -1.25 2.94 8.85
CA ASN A 268 -0.33 1.99 8.20
C ASN A 268 0.50 1.15 9.19
N GLY A 269 1.27 0.16 8.67
CA GLY A 269 2.02 -0.79 9.50
C GLY A 269 3.10 -0.15 10.40
N ILE A 270 3.58 1.03 10.09
CA ILE A 270 4.56 1.74 10.92
C ILE A 270 3.86 2.70 11.88
N GLY A 271 2.95 3.51 11.38
CA GLY A 271 2.27 4.52 12.19
C GLY A 271 1.38 3.91 13.27
N THR A 272 0.67 2.82 12.97
CA THR A 272 -0.16 2.09 13.94
C THR A 272 0.70 1.48 15.05
N ALA A 273 1.80 0.80 14.72
CA ALA A 273 2.73 0.28 15.72
C ALA A 273 3.33 1.40 16.59
N ARG A 274 3.77 2.51 15.96
CA ARG A 274 4.28 3.68 16.66
C ARG A 274 3.25 4.23 17.66
N LEU A 275 2.00 4.39 17.25
CA LEU A 275 0.94 4.94 18.10
C LEU A 275 0.61 4.02 19.27
N LEU A 276 0.50 2.71 19.03
CA LEU A 276 0.23 1.73 20.09
C LEU A 276 1.37 1.68 21.12
N LEU A 277 2.62 1.65 20.68
CA LEU A 277 3.79 1.63 21.55
C LEU A 277 3.94 2.92 22.36
N ASN A 278 3.54 4.08 21.81
CA ASN A 278 3.50 5.37 22.53
C ASN A 278 2.33 5.48 23.50
N SER A 279 1.25 4.72 23.32
CA SER A 279 0.05 4.77 24.16
C SER A 279 0.22 3.88 25.39
N THR A 280 1.01 4.35 26.36
CA THR A 280 1.29 3.61 27.60
C THR A 280 0.38 4.07 28.75
N SER A 281 0.06 3.17 29.67
CA SER A 281 -0.68 3.46 30.89
C SER A 281 -0.26 2.52 32.02
N ALA A 282 -0.84 2.70 33.21
CA ALA A 282 -0.60 1.77 34.34
C ALA A 282 -1.08 0.33 34.00
N ILE A 283 -2.11 0.20 33.15
CA ILE A 283 -2.65 -1.10 32.72
C ILE A 283 -1.81 -1.66 31.55
N PHE A 284 -1.34 -0.80 30.66
CA PHE A 284 -0.59 -1.14 29.45
C PHE A 284 0.82 -0.51 29.46
N PRO A 285 1.72 -0.94 30.36
CA PRO A 285 3.03 -0.30 30.53
C PRO A 285 3.99 -0.50 29.35
N ASN A 286 3.75 -1.50 28.51
CA ASN A 286 4.57 -1.85 27.34
C ASN A 286 3.94 -1.44 26.00
N GLY A 287 2.98 -0.50 26.02
CA GLY A 287 2.19 -0.12 24.85
C GLY A 287 0.79 -0.73 24.88
N LEU A 288 -0.16 -0.04 24.27
CA LEU A 288 -1.55 -0.44 24.20
C LEU A 288 -1.71 -1.67 23.28
N ALA A 289 -2.65 -2.58 23.63
CA ALA A 289 -2.94 -3.81 22.89
C ALA A 289 -1.71 -4.74 22.70
N ASN A 290 -0.75 -4.71 23.62
CA ASN A 290 0.54 -5.41 23.49
C ASN A 290 0.76 -6.49 24.54
N SER A 291 -0.28 -7.17 25.03
CA SER A 291 -0.14 -8.27 25.99
C SER A 291 0.59 -9.47 25.39
N SER A 292 0.40 -9.73 24.10
CA SER A 292 1.13 -10.77 23.35
C SER A 292 2.61 -10.41 23.11
N GLY A 293 3.01 -9.13 23.25
CA GLY A 293 4.34 -8.64 22.87
C GLY A 293 4.60 -8.62 21.37
N LEU A 294 3.54 -8.64 20.54
CA LEU A 294 3.63 -8.71 19.08
C LEU A 294 3.41 -7.36 18.40
N VAL A 295 2.97 -6.32 19.11
CA VAL A 295 2.86 -4.98 18.53
C VAL A 295 4.22 -4.51 18.05
N GLY A 296 4.29 -4.14 16.78
CA GLY A 296 5.52 -3.74 16.08
C GLY A 296 6.30 -4.88 15.45
N LYS A 297 6.11 -6.14 15.84
CA LYS A 297 6.81 -7.29 15.26
C LYS A 297 6.17 -7.79 13.96
N CYS A 298 6.91 -8.63 13.24
CA CYS A 298 6.47 -9.23 11.97
C CYS A 298 6.23 -8.18 10.87
N LEU A 299 7.01 -7.11 10.86
CA LEU A 299 6.99 -6.14 9.77
C LEU A 299 7.32 -6.85 8.47
N MET A 300 6.42 -6.72 7.51
CA MET A 300 6.61 -7.21 6.14
C MET A 300 6.55 -6.06 5.16
N HIS A 301 7.35 -6.20 4.11
CA HIS A 301 7.28 -5.39 2.90
C HIS A 301 6.87 -6.28 1.71
N HIS A 302 7.01 -5.77 0.50
CA HIS A 302 7.21 -6.55 -0.71
C HIS A 302 8.59 -6.15 -1.22
N PRO A 303 9.65 -6.93 -0.94
CA PRO A 303 10.94 -6.70 -1.55
C PRO A 303 10.84 -6.77 -3.07
N VAL A 304 11.37 -5.76 -3.77
CA VAL A 304 11.19 -5.62 -5.21
C VAL A 304 12.51 -5.77 -5.93
N GLY A 305 12.56 -6.74 -6.84
CA GLY A 305 13.57 -6.82 -7.90
C GLY A 305 13.14 -6.06 -9.15
N SER A 306 14.05 -5.86 -10.08
CA SER A 306 13.73 -5.21 -11.36
C SER A 306 14.63 -5.64 -12.50
N VAL A 307 14.05 -5.72 -13.69
CA VAL A 307 14.76 -5.96 -14.95
C VAL A 307 14.31 -4.94 -15.99
N LEU A 308 15.26 -4.30 -16.67
CA LEU A 308 15.04 -3.36 -17.75
C LEU A 308 15.62 -3.93 -19.05
N GLY A 309 14.78 -4.13 -20.06
CA GLY A 309 15.19 -4.50 -21.42
C GLY A 309 15.25 -3.27 -22.33
N VAL A 310 16.28 -3.20 -23.18
CA VAL A 310 16.46 -2.18 -24.23
C VAL A 310 16.35 -2.85 -25.59
N PHE A 311 15.63 -2.23 -26.51
CA PHE A 311 15.30 -2.77 -27.84
C PHE A 311 15.68 -1.80 -28.94
N ASP A 312 16.00 -2.32 -30.13
CA ASP A 312 16.24 -1.48 -31.32
C ASP A 312 14.95 -0.80 -31.80
N GLU A 313 13.80 -1.44 -31.51
CA GLU A 313 12.50 -0.93 -31.89
C GLU A 313 12.03 0.18 -30.93
N TRP A 314 11.41 1.24 -31.47
CA TRP A 314 10.74 2.27 -30.69
C TRP A 314 9.46 1.71 -30.05
N LEU A 315 9.40 1.69 -28.71
CA LEU A 315 8.31 1.11 -27.93
C LEU A 315 7.26 2.14 -27.50
N GLY A 316 7.53 3.44 -27.63
CA GLY A 316 6.63 4.50 -27.19
C GLY A 316 6.51 4.63 -25.66
N THR A 317 7.59 4.34 -24.95
CA THR A 317 7.61 4.37 -23.48
C THR A 317 8.21 5.67 -22.91
N GLU A 318 8.41 6.68 -23.74
CA GLU A 318 9.03 7.96 -23.40
C GLU A 318 8.12 8.93 -22.66
N GLY A 319 6.83 8.73 -22.73
CA GLY A 319 5.83 9.64 -22.18
C GLY A 319 4.90 8.98 -21.20
N GLY A 320 4.04 9.84 -20.66
CA GLY A 320 3.01 9.44 -19.74
C GLY A 320 2.10 8.35 -20.26
N GLY A 321 1.64 7.60 -19.35
CA GLY A 321 0.66 6.56 -19.51
C GLY A 321 -0.01 6.33 -18.18
N PRO A 322 -0.96 5.41 -18.10
CA PRO A 322 -1.56 5.07 -16.82
C PRO A 322 -0.45 4.68 -15.85
N ARG A 323 -0.53 5.16 -14.63
CA ARG A 323 0.37 4.72 -13.54
C ARG A 323 0.15 3.24 -13.29
N GLY A 324 1.18 2.56 -12.82
CA GLY A 324 1.12 1.16 -12.47
C GLY A 324 1.41 0.21 -13.63
N SER A 325 1.17 -1.06 -13.40
CA SER A 325 1.30 -2.12 -14.37
C SER A 325 0.01 -2.22 -15.20
N THR A 326 0.12 -2.25 -16.51
CA THR A 326 -1.01 -2.52 -17.40
C THR A 326 -1.12 -4.00 -17.76
N MET A 327 -0.08 -4.77 -17.47
CA MET A 327 0.01 -6.21 -17.71
C MET A 327 0.83 -6.87 -16.59
N LEU A 328 0.44 -8.06 -16.20
CA LEU A 328 1.12 -8.85 -15.18
C LEU A 328 1.37 -10.29 -15.64
N SER A 329 2.25 -11.00 -14.93
CA SER A 329 2.35 -12.44 -14.98
C SER A 329 2.40 -13.00 -13.57
N GLN A 330 1.58 -14.00 -13.30
CA GLN A 330 1.51 -14.75 -12.04
C GLN A 330 1.96 -16.20 -12.23
N GLU A 331 2.76 -16.48 -13.24
CA GLU A 331 3.32 -17.80 -13.51
C GLU A 331 4.04 -18.40 -12.30
N PHE A 332 4.69 -17.54 -11.51
CA PHE A 332 5.52 -17.95 -10.36
C PHE A 332 4.92 -17.50 -9.03
N TYR A 333 3.59 -17.42 -8.95
CA TYR A 333 2.88 -16.93 -7.76
C TYR A 333 2.83 -17.96 -6.63
N GLU A 334 2.48 -19.18 -6.97
CA GLU A 334 2.31 -20.27 -6.01
C GLU A 334 3.63 -21.02 -5.75
N THR A 335 3.71 -21.69 -4.60
CA THR A 335 4.85 -22.56 -4.28
C THR A 335 5.00 -23.65 -5.32
N ASN A 336 6.21 -23.79 -5.83
CA ASN A 336 6.58 -24.90 -6.72
C ASN A 336 7.63 -25.78 -6.03
N PRO A 337 7.39 -27.11 -5.90
CA PRO A 337 8.32 -28.02 -5.22
C PRO A 337 9.69 -28.14 -5.90
N ASP A 338 9.81 -27.72 -7.15
CA ASP A 338 11.09 -27.71 -7.88
C ASP A 338 11.94 -26.46 -7.56
N HIS A 339 11.39 -25.50 -6.81
CA HIS A 339 12.10 -24.31 -6.36
C HIS A 339 12.67 -24.51 -4.96
N ASP A 340 13.74 -23.80 -4.63
CA ASP A 340 14.38 -23.82 -3.32
C ASP A 340 13.89 -22.69 -2.39
N PHE A 341 12.69 -22.18 -2.66
CA PHE A 341 11.96 -21.18 -1.86
C PHE A 341 10.46 -21.51 -1.80
N ILE A 342 9.79 -21.01 -0.78
CA ILE A 342 8.35 -21.17 -0.53
C ILE A 342 7.64 -19.88 -0.95
N ARG A 343 6.39 -19.99 -1.40
CA ARG A 343 5.57 -18.92 -2.00
C ARG A 343 6.19 -18.43 -3.31
N GLY A 344 5.86 -17.22 -3.74
CA GLY A 344 6.28 -16.77 -5.06
C GLY A 344 6.28 -15.25 -5.23
N TYR A 345 6.13 -14.84 -6.46
CA TYR A 345 6.17 -13.43 -6.85
C TYR A 345 5.29 -13.17 -8.08
N GLU A 346 4.85 -11.92 -8.19
CA GLU A 346 4.22 -11.38 -9.40
C GLU A 346 5.25 -10.62 -10.24
N LEU A 347 5.15 -10.76 -11.56
CA LEU A 347 5.88 -9.93 -12.52
C LEU A 347 4.96 -8.82 -13.02
N GLN A 348 5.29 -7.58 -12.70
CA GLN A 348 4.56 -6.38 -13.15
C GLN A 348 5.26 -5.74 -14.33
N ILE A 349 4.61 -5.71 -15.49
CA ILE A 349 5.15 -5.10 -16.70
C ILE A 349 4.85 -3.61 -16.69
N LEU A 350 5.92 -2.81 -16.61
CA LEU A 350 5.84 -1.36 -16.50
C LEU A 350 5.93 -0.73 -17.89
N SER A 351 4.78 -0.48 -18.50
CA SER A 351 4.69 0.10 -19.86
C SER A 351 4.98 1.61 -19.93
N TYR A 352 5.40 2.22 -18.81
CA TYR A 352 5.69 3.64 -18.66
C TYR A 352 6.94 3.83 -17.78
N GLY A 353 7.39 5.07 -17.62
CA GLY A 353 8.42 5.40 -16.63
C GLY A 353 9.80 5.64 -17.22
N ASN A 354 9.90 5.77 -18.54
CA ASN A 354 11.11 6.22 -19.23
C ASN A 354 11.06 7.70 -19.63
N ALA A 355 10.33 8.50 -18.85
CA ALA A 355 10.38 9.95 -18.99
C ALA A 355 11.84 10.46 -18.89
N PRO A 356 12.21 11.58 -19.52
CA PRO A 356 13.62 11.94 -19.76
C PRO A 356 14.51 11.94 -18.52
N LEU A 357 14.03 12.49 -17.41
CA LEU A 357 14.80 12.54 -16.18
C LEU A 357 14.95 11.16 -15.53
N ALA A 358 13.88 10.36 -15.57
CA ALA A 358 13.91 8.98 -15.10
C ALA A 358 14.88 8.12 -15.91
N ALA A 359 14.91 8.26 -17.25
CA ALA A 359 15.87 7.59 -18.10
C ALA A 359 17.31 8.01 -17.77
N ALA A 360 17.55 9.32 -17.54
CA ALA A 360 18.87 9.84 -17.22
C ALA A 360 19.36 9.44 -15.82
N LEU A 361 18.48 9.51 -14.81
CA LEU A 361 18.82 9.30 -13.39
C LEU A 361 18.50 7.89 -12.86
N GLY A 362 17.88 7.05 -13.66
CA GLY A 362 17.58 5.66 -13.33
C GLY A 362 16.15 5.42 -12.82
N GLY A 363 15.37 6.46 -12.52
CA GLY A 363 13.96 6.36 -12.12
C GLY A 363 13.65 5.22 -11.14
N LEU A 364 12.47 4.64 -11.27
CA LEU A 364 12.04 3.50 -10.47
C LEU A 364 12.93 2.25 -10.69
N MET A 365 13.47 2.07 -11.89
CA MET A 365 14.32 0.92 -12.24
C MET A 365 15.78 1.07 -11.79
N GLY A 366 16.20 2.25 -11.30
CA GLY A 366 17.52 2.50 -10.75
C GLY A 366 18.71 2.43 -11.71
N GLN A 367 18.45 2.31 -12.99
CA GLN A 367 19.48 2.17 -14.01
C GLN A 367 19.84 3.54 -14.62
N LYS A 368 20.85 4.19 -14.05
CA LYS A 368 21.34 5.49 -14.54
C LYS A 368 22.07 5.34 -15.87
N VAL A 369 21.91 6.35 -16.74
CA VAL A 369 22.81 6.54 -17.87
C VAL A 369 24.15 7.05 -17.36
N ALA A 370 25.25 6.41 -17.75
CA ALA A 370 26.57 6.79 -17.30
C ALA A 370 26.94 8.22 -17.78
N TRP A 371 27.63 8.98 -16.94
CA TRP A 371 28.24 10.25 -17.33
C TRP A 371 29.49 9.99 -18.16
N GLY A 372 29.69 10.78 -19.19
CA GLY A 372 30.87 10.71 -20.03
C GLY A 372 30.57 10.99 -21.50
N GLU A 373 31.51 10.60 -22.37
CA GLU A 373 31.45 10.83 -23.79
C GLU A 373 30.22 10.16 -24.46
N ASP A 374 29.85 8.98 -23.99
CA ASP A 374 28.75 8.19 -24.55
C ASP A 374 27.36 8.52 -23.93
N HIS A 375 27.28 9.50 -23.01
CA HIS A 375 26.02 9.80 -22.24
C HIS A 375 24.81 10.01 -23.14
N HIS A 376 24.96 10.85 -24.17
CA HIS A 376 23.84 11.18 -25.05
C HIS A 376 23.42 10.01 -25.94
N ASP A 377 24.36 9.20 -26.38
CA ASP A 377 24.06 8.05 -27.24
C ASP A 377 23.42 6.92 -26.41
N GLU A 378 23.87 6.70 -25.18
CA GLU A 378 23.26 5.76 -24.28
C GLU A 378 21.83 6.21 -23.87
N PHE A 379 21.63 7.51 -23.61
CA PHE A 379 20.32 8.07 -23.36
C PHE A 379 19.36 7.81 -24.53
N LYS A 380 19.77 8.12 -25.75
CA LYS A 380 18.96 7.90 -26.96
C LYS A 380 18.62 6.42 -27.19
N GLN A 381 19.54 5.51 -26.86
CA GLN A 381 19.30 4.07 -26.96
C GLN A 381 18.24 3.56 -25.98
N ARG A 382 18.06 4.23 -24.84
CA ARG A 382 17.09 3.82 -23.81
C ARG A 382 15.75 4.54 -23.93
N PHE A 383 15.78 5.83 -24.18
CA PHE A 383 14.60 6.68 -24.19
C PHE A 383 13.61 6.28 -25.28
N GLY A 384 12.42 5.83 -24.90
CA GLY A 384 11.40 5.32 -25.82
C GLY A 384 11.67 3.89 -26.35
N HIS A 385 12.81 3.29 -26.01
CA HIS A 385 13.27 1.97 -26.47
C HIS A 385 13.36 0.93 -25.35
N SER A 386 12.97 1.24 -24.14
CA SER A 386 13.11 0.33 -23.02
C SER A 386 11.76 0.06 -22.32
N VAL A 387 11.65 -1.13 -21.74
CA VAL A 387 10.53 -1.54 -20.91
C VAL A 387 11.05 -2.25 -19.66
N GLY A 388 10.37 -2.07 -18.54
CA GLY A 388 10.74 -2.65 -17.25
C GLY A 388 9.79 -3.75 -16.80
N ILE A 389 10.35 -4.72 -16.06
CA ILE A 389 9.59 -5.68 -15.28
C ILE A 389 9.99 -5.49 -13.81
N ALA A 390 9.01 -5.24 -12.93
CA ALA A 390 9.20 -5.31 -11.49
C ALA A 390 8.83 -6.70 -11.01
N ILE A 391 9.66 -7.25 -10.12
CA ILE A 391 9.44 -8.52 -9.44
C ILE A 391 8.93 -8.19 -8.04
N MET A 392 7.65 -8.41 -7.78
CA MET A 392 7.01 -8.19 -6.49
C MET A 392 7.00 -9.49 -5.71
N SER A 393 7.94 -9.66 -4.77
CA SER A 393 8.06 -10.91 -4.03
C SER A 393 7.21 -10.91 -2.76
N GLU A 394 6.74 -12.09 -2.35
CA GLU A 394 6.19 -12.29 -1.02
C GLU A 394 7.27 -12.15 0.05
N ASP A 395 6.87 -11.62 1.21
CA ASP A 395 7.69 -11.54 2.40
C ASP A 395 7.00 -12.30 3.54
N LEU A 396 7.73 -13.19 4.20
CA LEU A 396 7.19 -13.96 5.32
C LEU A 396 7.33 -13.17 6.63
N PRO A 397 6.39 -13.35 7.59
CA PRO A 397 6.41 -12.65 8.87
C PRO A 397 7.53 -13.19 9.78
N GLU A 398 8.59 -12.42 9.95
CA GLU A 398 9.72 -12.71 10.84
C GLU A 398 9.65 -11.81 12.07
N GLU A 399 9.61 -12.37 13.29
CA GLU A 399 9.47 -11.56 14.51
C GLU A 399 10.61 -10.57 14.76
N HIS A 400 11.79 -10.81 14.22
CA HIS A 400 12.94 -9.90 14.32
C HIS A 400 12.81 -8.68 13.37
N ASN A 401 11.98 -8.78 12.33
CA ASN A 401 11.59 -7.66 11.49
C ASN A 401 10.54 -6.84 12.24
N MET A 402 10.90 -5.65 12.74
CA MET A 402 10.05 -4.94 13.67
C MET A 402 10.16 -3.43 13.60
N VAL A 403 9.11 -2.79 14.07
CA VAL A 403 9.04 -1.37 14.40
C VAL A 403 9.15 -1.22 15.92
N THR A 404 10.10 -0.41 16.35
CA THR A 404 10.26 0.01 17.75
C THR A 404 10.22 1.53 17.85
N LEU A 405 10.27 2.08 19.06
CA LEU A 405 10.41 3.53 19.23
C LEU A 405 11.90 3.89 19.33
N ASP A 406 12.29 4.97 18.66
CA ASP A 406 13.61 5.53 18.78
C ASP A 406 13.75 6.27 20.12
N SER A 407 14.90 6.11 20.79
CA SER A 407 15.15 6.71 22.11
C SER A 407 15.57 8.19 22.05
N GLU A 408 16.01 8.66 20.89
CA GLU A 408 16.59 10.00 20.73
C GLU A 408 15.82 10.84 19.69
N MET A 409 15.38 10.19 18.62
CA MET A 409 14.69 10.85 17.51
C MET A 409 13.21 11.07 17.83
N THR A 410 12.74 12.28 17.65
CA THR A 410 11.32 12.64 17.82
C THR A 410 10.81 13.43 16.61
N ASP A 411 9.50 13.50 16.45
CA ASP A 411 8.87 14.44 15.51
C ASP A 411 8.82 15.87 16.06
N SER A 412 8.19 16.78 15.29
CA SER A 412 8.07 18.20 15.64
C SER A 412 7.27 18.45 16.93
N ASP A 413 6.43 17.50 17.35
CA ASP A 413 5.61 17.58 18.57
C ASP A 413 6.24 16.83 19.75
N GLY A 414 7.48 16.32 19.57
CA GLY A 414 8.22 15.59 20.60
C GLY A 414 7.76 14.13 20.79
N ILE A 415 6.99 13.57 19.85
CA ILE A 415 6.57 12.17 19.90
C ILE A 415 7.71 11.29 19.36
N PRO A 416 8.14 10.22 20.08
CA PRO A 416 9.19 9.32 19.62
C PRO A 416 8.98 8.84 18.18
N ALA A 417 10.05 8.85 17.40
CA ALA A 417 10.04 8.35 16.02
C ALA A 417 10.00 6.82 15.97
N PRO A 418 9.49 6.20 14.91
CA PRO A 418 9.64 4.78 14.71
C PRO A 418 11.09 4.46 14.28
N LYS A 419 11.64 3.38 14.83
CA LYS A 419 12.88 2.76 14.39
C LYS A 419 12.58 1.43 13.72
N ILE A 420 13.07 1.24 12.51
CA ILE A 420 12.85 0.05 11.70
C ILE A 420 14.06 -0.88 11.80
N ASN A 421 13.82 -2.12 12.23
CA ASN A 421 14.78 -3.21 12.16
C ASN A 421 14.21 -4.22 11.16
N TYR A 422 14.86 -4.35 10.00
CA TYR A 422 14.36 -5.21 8.94
C TYR A 422 15.50 -5.84 8.15
N THR A 423 15.35 -7.12 7.85
CA THR A 423 16.26 -7.89 7.00
C THR A 423 15.46 -8.72 6.00
N VAL A 424 15.95 -8.82 4.78
CA VAL A 424 15.38 -9.72 3.77
C VAL A 424 15.74 -11.15 4.15
N SER A 425 14.75 -12.04 4.23
CA SER A 425 14.97 -13.46 4.53
C SER A 425 15.73 -14.18 3.41
N GLU A 426 16.36 -15.30 3.72
CA GLU A 426 17.00 -16.16 2.70
C GLU A 426 15.97 -16.65 1.67
N ASN A 427 14.76 -16.98 2.11
CA ASN A 427 13.65 -17.38 1.24
C ASN A 427 13.34 -16.28 0.21
N THR A 428 13.14 -15.06 0.67
CA THR A 428 12.83 -13.90 -0.19
C THR A 428 14.01 -13.54 -1.10
N ALA A 429 15.25 -13.67 -0.64
CA ALA A 429 16.44 -13.42 -1.46
C ALA A 429 16.53 -14.40 -2.65
N LYS A 430 16.32 -15.71 -2.41
CA LYS A 430 16.28 -16.73 -3.46
C LYS A 430 15.13 -16.50 -4.45
N MET A 431 13.97 -16.12 -3.94
CA MET A 431 12.80 -15.77 -4.74
C MET A 431 13.09 -14.59 -5.68
N LEU A 432 13.75 -13.53 -5.18
CA LEU A 432 14.16 -12.38 -5.98
C LEU A 432 15.20 -12.74 -7.04
N GLU A 433 16.20 -13.56 -6.71
CA GLU A 433 17.19 -14.04 -7.68
C GLU A 433 16.54 -14.85 -8.81
N HIS A 434 15.64 -15.79 -8.46
CA HIS A 434 14.85 -16.55 -9.42
C HIS A 434 13.99 -15.62 -10.30
N GLY A 435 13.26 -14.66 -9.69
CA GLY A 435 12.41 -13.73 -10.41
C GLY A 435 13.18 -12.84 -11.38
N VAL A 436 14.36 -12.35 -10.99
CA VAL A 436 15.26 -11.59 -11.87
C VAL A 436 15.73 -12.46 -13.04
N ALA A 437 16.07 -13.72 -12.81
CA ALA A 437 16.46 -14.65 -13.90
C ALA A 437 15.28 -14.88 -14.86
N ARG A 438 14.07 -15.13 -14.37
CA ARG A 438 12.87 -15.33 -15.23
C ARG A 438 12.49 -14.05 -15.99
N ALA A 439 12.53 -12.89 -15.35
CA ALA A 439 12.28 -11.60 -16.04
C ALA A 439 13.35 -11.30 -17.10
N THR A 440 14.61 -11.68 -16.88
CA THR A 440 15.68 -11.58 -17.87
C THR A 440 15.38 -12.48 -19.07
N GLU A 441 14.95 -13.72 -18.86
CA GLU A 441 14.57 -14.66 -19.92
C GLU A 441 13.42 -14.12 -20.79
N ILE A 442 12.43 -13.43 -20.18
CA ILE A 442 11.36 -12.75 -20.93
C ILE A 442 11.96 -11.67 -21.84
N MET A 443 12.86 -10.82 -21.32
CA MET A 443 13.50 -9.77 -22.11
C MET A 443 14.32 -10.33 -23.28
N GLU A 444 15.09 -11.40 -23.06
CA GLU A 444 15.85 -12.10 -24.09
C GLU A 444 14.93 -12.74 -25.14
N ALA A 445 13.85 -13.42 -24.70
CA ALA A 445 12.86 -14.01 -25.61
C ALA A 445 12.13 -12.96 -26.47
N ALA A 446 11.96 -11.74 -25.93
CA ALA A 446 11.42 -10.59 -26.63
C ALA A 446 12.42 -9.92 -27.60
N GLY A 447 13.72 -10.26 -27.54
CA GLY A 447 14.76 -9.72 -28.41
C GLY A 447 15.43 -8.45 -27.88
N ALA A 448 15.51 -8.28 -26.56
CA ALA A 448 16.26 -7.18 -25.97
C ALA A 448 17.75 -7.22 -26.38
N THR A 449 18.28 -6.08 -26.77
CA THR A 449 19.71 -5.93 -27.17
C THR A 449 20.62 -5.69 -25.98
N LYS A 450 20.04 -5.16 -24.87
CA LYS A 450 20.68 -5.00 -23.56
C LYS A 450 19.68 -5.28 -22.46
N VAL A 451 20.14 -5.90 -21.38
CA VAL A 451 19.33 -6.16 -20.18
C VAL A 451 20.10 -5.66 -18.94
N PHE A 452 19.40 -4.94 -18.10
CA PHE A 452 19.91 -4.48 -16.81
C PHE A 452 19.01 -5.05 -15.70
N SER A 453 19.59 -5.43 -14.58
CA SER A 453 18.84 -6.01 -13.46
C SER A 453 19.31 -5.50 -12.10
N SER A 454 18.42 -5.61 -11.11
CA SER A 454 18.70 -5.40 -9.70
C SER A 454 17.84 -6.35 -8.90
N THR A 455 18.44 -7.08 -7.97
CA THR A 455 17.72 -8.04 -7.10
C THR A 455 16.96 -7.38 -5.97
N LEU A 456 17.40 -6.21 -5.50
CA LEU A 456 16.72 -5.49 -4.42
C LEU A 456 16.74 -3.98 -4.68
N ARG A 457 15.56 -3.38 -4.54
CA ARG A 457 15.34 -1.93 -4.66
C ARG A 457 15.18 -1.31 -3.28
N ARG A 458 16.07 -0.35 -2.90
CA ARG A 458 15.96 0.35 -1.62
C ARG A 458 14.66 1.15 -1.52
N ASN A 459 14.30 1.92 -2.54
CA ASN A 459 13.11 2.78 -2.56
C ASN A 459 11.88 2.01 -3.04
N ALA A 460 11.53 0.92 -2.34
CA ALA A 460 10.41 0.05 -2.65
C ALA A 460 9.52 -0.28 -1.43
N GLY A 461 9.74 0.36 -0.29
CA GLY A 461 9.00 0.11 0.95
C GLY A 461 7.62 0.78 0.99
N TRP A 462 6.82 0.63 -0.06
CA TRP A 462 5.46 1.17 -0.17
C TRP A 462 4.42 0.39 0.63
N HIS A 463 4.67 -0.90 0.89
CA HIS A 463 3.76 -1.80 1.54
C HIS A 463 4.27 -2.06 2.96
N LEU A 464 3.50 -1.59 3.95
CA LEU A 464 3.85 -1.58 5.36
C LEU A 464 2.84 -2.46 6.10
N LEU A 465 3.22 -3.72 6.37
CA LEU A 465 2.30 -4.79 6.74
C LEU A 465 2.73 -5.49 8.03
N GLY A 466 1.81 -6.19 8.70
CA GLY A 466 2.08 -7.26 9.67
C GLY A 466 2.29 -6.87 11.12
N THR A 467 2.54 -5.62 11.45
CA THR A 467 2.99 -5.16 12.80
C THR A 467 1.93 -5.22 13.92
N ALA A 468 0.73 -5.67 13.61
CA ALA A 468 -0.36 -5.92 14.56
C ALA A 468 -1.26 -7.06 14.05
N ARG A 469 -0.61 -8.16 13.61
CA ARG A 469 -1.25 -9.25 12.85
C ARG A 469 -2.52 -9.78 13.48
N MET A 470 -3.49 -10.16 12.63
CA MET A 470 -4.73 -10.77 13.06
C MET A 470 -4.60 -12.28 13.30
N GLY A 471 -5.47 -12.81 14.17
CA GLY A 471 -5.57 -14.22 14.50
C GLY A 471 -6.64 -14.45 15.57
N GLU A 472 -7.01 -15.70 15.80
CA GLU A 472 -8.02 -16.04 16.79
C GLU A 472 -7.44 -16.20 18.21
N ASP A 473 -6.14 -16.44 18.32
CA ASP A 473 -5.46 -16.67 19.61
C ASP A 473 -4.76 -15.38 20.08
N PRO A 474 -5.17 -14.81 21.23
CA PRO A 474 -4.55 -13.60 21.77
C PRO A 474 -3.08 -13.75 22.18
N GLU A 475 -2.56 -14.97 22.35
CA GLU A 475 -1.14 -15.18 22.61
C GLU A 475 -0.27 -15.06 21.36
N THR A 476 -0.86 -15.25 20.16
CA THR A 476 -0.15 -15.27 18.87
C THR A 476 -0.61 -14.18 17.90
N SER A 477 -1.49 -13.30 18.32
CA SER A 477 -2.01 -12.19 17.50
C SER A 477 -2.30 -10.94 18.33
N VAL A 478 -2.54 -9.81 17.66
CA VAL A 478 -2.89 -8.54 18.29
C VAL A 478 -4.38 -8.24 18.15
N VAL A 479 -4.97 -8.61 17.01
CA VAL A 479 -6.39 -8.39 16.72
C VAL A 479 -7.08 -9.68 16.29
N ASP A 480 -8.40 -9.72 16.54
CA ASP A 480 -9.26 -10.81 16.07
C ASP A 480 -9.59 -10.67 14.55
N ARG A 481 -10.40 -11.58 14.03
CA ARG A 481 -10.85 -11.60 12.64
C ARG A 481 -11.59 -10.33 12.17
N TRP A 482 -12.03 -9.48 13.08
CA TRP A 482 -12.72 -8.22 12.78
C TRP A 482 -11.80 -7.00 12.89
N GLY A 483 -10.51 -7.23 13.14
CA GLY A 483 -9.56 -6.15 13.42
C GLY A 483 -9.71 -5.55 14.81
N ARG A 484 -10.52 -6.15 15.70
CA ARG A 484 -10.68 -5.71 17.08
C ARG A 484 -9.52 -6.24 17.92
N THR A 485 -8.89 -5.38 18.72
CA THR A 485 -7.78 -5.80 19.58
C THR A 485 -8.27 -6.77 20.67
N HIS A 486 -7.44 -7.77 21.00
CA HIS A 486 -7.77 -8.74 22.04
C HIS A 486 -7.82 -8.09 23.44
N ASP A 487 -6.98 -7.10 23.69
CA ASP A 487 -6.83 -6.46 24.99
C ASP A 487 -7.87 -5.35 25.27
N VAL A 488 -8.34 -4.66 24.21
CA VAL A 488 -9.21 -3.49 24.33
C VAL A 488 -10.41 -3.65 23.42
N SER A 489 -11.55 -3.96 24.01
CA SER A 489 -12.76 -4.42 23.31
C SER A 489 -13.38 -3.41 22.32
N ASN A 490 -13.07 -2.12 22.46
CA ASN A 490 -13.56 -1.02 21.64
C ASN A 490 -12.43 -0.30 20.87
N LEU A 491 -11.29 -0.97 20.68
CA LEU A 491 -10.19 -0.53 19.84
C LEU A 491 -10.07 -1.46 18.63
N PHE A 492 -10.04 -0.89 17.41
CA PHE A 492 -9.94 -1.62 16.16
C PHE A 492 -8.76 -1.12 15.35
N ILE A 493 -8.18 -2.00 14.52
CA ILE A 493 -7.11 -1.70 13.57
C ILE A 493 -7.58 -2.20 12.20
N ILE A 494 -7.47 -1.36 11.17
CA ILE A 494 -8.05 -1.64 9.84
C ILE A 494 -7.08 -1.40 8.68
N ASP A 495 -5.81 -1.19 8.96
CA ASP A 495 -4.78 -0.96 7.95
C ASP A 495 -3.91 -2.21 7.71
N GLY A 496 -2.86 -2.08 6.92
CA GLY A 496 -1.97 -3.20 6.58
C GLY A 496 -1.24 -3.84 7.77
N SER A 497 -1.22 -3.19 8.95
CA SER A 497 -0.59 -3.77 10.15
C SER A 497 -1.25 -5.09 10.60
N ILE A 498 -2.53 -5.29 10.28
CA ILE A 498 -3.26 -6.51 10.67
C ILE A 498 -2.99 -7.72 9.78
N PHE A 499 -2.22 -7.57 8.70
CA PHE A 499 -1.94 -8.64 7.76
C PHE A 499 -1.17 -9.78 8.45
N THR A 500 -1.60 -11.01 8.18
CA THR A 500 -0.99 -12.24 8.70
C THR A 500 0.15 -12.70 7.81
N THR A 501 -0.01 -12.53 6.49
CA THR A 501 0.99 -12.75 5.44
C THR A 501 0.89 -11.63 4.41
N SER A 502 1.94 -11.41 3.62
CA SER A 502 1.96 -10.28 2.67
C SER A 502 1.31 -10.59 1.33
N ALA A 503 1.24 -11.86 0.93
CA ALA A 503 1.06 -12.28 -0.46
C ALA A 503 2.16 -11.69 -1.37
N CYS A 504 2.03 -11.75 -2.68
CA CYS A 504 3.00 -11.15 -3.60
C CYS A 504 2.38 -10.14 -4.57
N VAL A 505 1.27 -9.52 -4.18
CA VAL A 505 0.56 -8.48 -4.93
C VAL A 505 0.30 -7.23 -4.09
N ASN A 506 -0.01 -6.13 -4.74
CA ASN A 506 -0.28 -4.85 -4.07
C ASN A 506 -1.45 -4.96 -3.09
N PRO A 507 -1.29 -4.57 -1.81
CA PRO A 507 -2.23 -4.92 -0.74
C PRO A 507 -3.44 -3.98 -0.62
N THR A 508 -3.49 -2.86 -1.35
CA THR A 508 -4.53 -1.83 -1.18
C THR A 508 -5.95 -2.38 -1.31
N PRO A 509 -6.29 -3.24 -2.31
CA PRO A 509 -7.63 -3.82 -2.41
C PRO A 509 -8.02 -4.62 -1.16
N THR A 510 -7.09 -5.41 -0.63
CA THR A 510 -7.31 -6.24 0.57
C THR A 510 -7.43 -5.39 1.83
N ILE A 511 -6.60 -4.36 1.98
CA ILE A 511 -6.69 -3.38 3.09
C ILE A 511 -8.08 -2.72 3.10
N GLN A 512 -8.56 -2.24 1.94
CA GLN A 512 -9.86 -1.58 1.84
C GLN A 512 -11.02 -2.56 2.03
N ALA A 513 -10.93 -3.79 1.51
CA ALA A 513 -11.94 -4.82 1.72
C ALA A 513 -12.09 -5.21 3.19
N LEU A 514 -10.97 -5.38 3.92
CA LEU A 514 -10.97 -5.63 5.36
C LEU A 514 -11.59 -4.45 6.14
N ALA A 515 -11.27 -3.21 5.76
CA ALA A 515 -11.84 -2.02 6.38
C ALA A 515 -13.36 -1.93 6.17
N LEU A 516 -13.86 -2.22 4.97
CA LEU A 516 -15.30 -2.27 4.67
C LEU A 516 -15.98 -3.40 5.46
N ARG A 517 -15.37 -4.57 5.56
CA ARG A 517 -15.87 -5.70 6.35
C ARG A 517 -15.97 -5.37 7.84
N THR A 518 -14.95 -4.72 8.39
CA THR A 518 -14.96 -4.26 9.79
C THR A 518 -16.04 -3.19 10.02
N ALA A 519 -16.25 -2.29 9.05
CA ALA A 519 -17.33 -1.31 9.12
C ALA A 519 -18.71 -2.00 9.14
N ASP A 520 -18.92 -3.03 8.32
CA ASP A 520 -20.16 -3.80 8.32
C ASP A 520 -20.39 -4.54 9.63
N TYR A 521 -19.34 -5.12 10.21
CA TYR A 521 -19.40 -5.72 11.53
C TYR A 521 -19.89 -4.70 12.59
N LEU A 522 -19.32 -3.49 12.60
CA LEU A 522 -19.72 -2.44 13.55
C LEU A 522 -21.13 -1.88 13.30
N LYS A 523 -21.63 -1.90 12.06
CA LYS A 523 -23.03 -1.56 11.75
C LYS A 523 -24.02 -2.63 12.21
N GLY A 524 -23.57 -3.87 12.32
CA GLY A 524 -24.37 -5.05 12.67
C GLY A 524 -24.06 -5.61 14.06
N GLU A 525 -23.48 -6.81 14.10
CA GLU A 525 -23.25 -7.59 15.35
C GLU A 525 -22.32 -6.89 16.35
N GLY A 526 -21.31 -6.18 15.86
CA GLY A 526 -20.37 -5.42 16.68
C GLY A 526 -20.92 -4.08 17.18
N GLY A 527 -22.09 -3.66 16.74
CA GLY A 527 -22.67 -2.34 17.03
C GLY A 527 -23.00 -2.10 18.50
N GLN A 528 -22.92 -3.10 19.35
CA GLN A 528 -23.11 -2.94 20.81
C GLN A 528 -22.04 -2.02 21.43
N VAL A 529 -20.83 -1.96 20.86
CA VAL A 529 -19.76 -1.08 21.35
C VAL A 529 -20.00 0.40 20.96
N ILE A 530 -20.89 0.68 20.01
CA ILE A 530 -21.27 2.04 19.58
C ILE A 530 -22.48 2.54 20.39
N GLN A 531 -23.34 1.66 20.89
CA GLN A 531 -24.50 1.99 21.71
C GLN A 531 -24.09 2.37 23.13
#